data_eecc6f4155ada97efb3e6ece775e866d
#
_entry.id   eecc6f4155ada97efb3e6ece775e866d
#
_cell.length_a   1.000
_cell.length_b   1.000
_cell.length_c   1.000
_cell.angle_alpha   90.00
_cell.angle_beta   90.00
_cell.angle_gamma   90.00
#
_symmetry.space_group_name_H-M   'P 1'
#
loop_
_entity.id
_entity.type
_entity.pdbx_description
1 polymer ?
#
loop_
_entity_poly.entity_id
_entity_poly.type
_entity_poly.pdbx_seq_one_letter_code
_entity_poly.pdbx_strand_id
1 'polypeptide(L)'
;MSGPAAWPWPAASSIQGMMTAMFDIVEKQKIDPAQVKTLRIALSQPVFDLHGNFSRYKAKFEALLSAHYVATAILHDRELTLAQFEPARYDDPKLRRFAERVEVRAEPSLRGVAALVDVETIGGDEFSARCDQPLGAPENKLSRAQIEAKFRTYAAGRLSQQHIEDVIGAVVRLEHQASVRTLMDMLRATPQSAAGAPAPIAARARG
;
A
#
# COMPACT_ATOMS: atom_id res chain seq x y z
N MET A 1 25.01 -5.06 -6.97
CA MET A 1 23.71 -4.99 -7.65
C MET A 1 22.64 -5.07 -6.57
N SER A 2 21.76 -4.07 -6.44
CA SER A 2 20.62 -4.12 -5.54
C SER A 2 19.66 -5.22 -5.99
N GLY A 3 19.10 -6.00 -5.03
CA GLY A 3 18.13 -7.06 -5.32
C GLY A 3 16.81 -6.50 -5.86
N PRO A 4 15.88 -7.39 -6.29
CA PRO A 4 14.56 -6.96 -6.75
C PRO A 4 13.74 -6.34 -5.62
N ALA A 5 12.96 -5.30 -5.93
CA ALA A 5 11.97 -4.75 -5.02
C ALA A 5 10.70 -5.60 -5.01
N ALA A 6 10.06 -5.72 -3.85
CA ALA A 6 8.79 -6.42 -3.66
C ALA A 6 7.80 -5.51 -2.91
N TRP A 7 7.09 -4.67 -3.64
CA TRP A 7 6.21 -3.67 -3.06
C TRP A 7 4.99 -4.30 -2.36
N PRO A 8 4.67 -3.90 -1.12
CA PRO A 8 3.55 -4.50 -0.38
C PRO A 8 2.17 -4.06 -0.90
N TRP A 9 2.03 -2.83 -1.37
CA TRP A 9 0.72 -2.24 -1.69
C TRP A 9 0.48 -2.04 -3.19
N PRO A 10 -0.79 -2.11 -3.65
CA PRO A 10 -1.17 -2.08 -5.07
C PRO A 10 -1.35 -0.66 -5.61
N ALA A 11 -0.40 0.23 -5.36
CA ALA A 11 -0.37 1.58 -5.92
C ALA A 11 0.97 1.81 -6.64
N ALA A 12 1.19 3.01 -7.18
CA ALA A 12 2.40 3.31 -7.92
C ALA A 12 3.67 3.02 -7.11
N SER A 13 4.66 2.36 -7.73
CA SER A 13 5.92 1.99 -7.07
C SER A 13 6.71 3.21 -6.59
N SER A 14 6.59 4.34 -7.27
CA SER A 14 7.27 5.59 -6.95
C SER A 14 6.74 6.29 -5.69
N ILE A 15 5.52 5.98 -5.20
CA ILE A 15 4.97 6.53 -3.95
C ILE A 15 5.01 5.53 -2.80
N GLN A 16 5.75 4.43 -2.90
CA GLN A 16 5.85 3.45 -1.80
C GLN A 16 6.51 4.05 -0.54
N GLY A 17 7.40 5.03 -0.68
CA GLY A 17 7.97 5.77 0.45
C GLY A 17 6.90 6.55 1.23
N MET A 18 6.02 7.26 0.50
CA MET A 18 4.87 7.93 1.10
C MET A 18 3.94 6.94 1.82
N MET A 19 3.62 5.81 1.19
CA MET A 19 2.76 4.80 1.81
C MET A 19 3.40 4.23 3.07
N THR A 20 4.70 3.93 3.05
CA THR A 20 5.44 3.47 4.24
C THR A 20 5.35 4.49 5.38
N ALA A 21 5.57 5.78 5.10
CA ALA A 21 5.47 6.85 6.09
C ALA A 21 4.02 7.01 6.62
N MET A 22 3.01 6.93 5.74
CA MET A 22 1.59 6.98 6.13
C MET A 22 1.23 5.83 7.07
N PHE A 23 1.61 4.59 6.75
CA PHE A 23 1.33 3.44 7.61
C PHE A 23 2.05 3.55 8.96
N ASP A 24 3.28 4.07 8.99
CA ASP A 24 4.02 4.32 10.23
C ASP A 24 3.25 5.27 11.16
N ILE A 25 2.65 6.33 10.62
CA ILE A 25 1.83 7.27 11.40
C ILE A 25 0.54 6.61 11.87
N VAL A 26 -0.26 6.02 10.97
CA VAL A 26 -1.61 5.52 11.32
C VAL A 26 -1.58 4.30 12.23
N GLU A 27 -0.53 3.48 12.18
CA GLU A 27 -0.36 2.34 13.08
C GLU A 27 0.04 2.77 14.50
N LYS A 28 0.92 3.77 14.61
CA LYS A 28 1.41 4.25 15.91
C LYS A 28 0.42 5.15 16.62
N GLN A 29 -0.27 6.03 15.90
CA GLN A 29 -0.99 7.15 16.48
C GLN A 29 -2.52 6.97 16.56
N LYS A 30 -3.09 5.97 15.89
CA LYS A 30 -4.54 5.70 15.87
C LYS A 30 -5.40 6.96 15.61
N ILE A 31 -4.93 7.86 14.74
CA ILE A 31 -5.56 9.13 14.42
C ILE A 31 -6.97 8.88 13.86
N ASP A 32 -7.96 9.61 14.38
CA ASP A 32 -9.29 9.69 13.76
C ASP A 32 -9.21 10.63 12.54
N PRO A 33 -9.54 10.16 11.32
CA PRO A 33 -9.54 11.02 10.14
C PRO A 33 -10.38 12.30 10.29
N ALA A 34 -11.43 12.27 11.10
CA ALA A 34 -12.28 13.43 11.38
C ALA A 34 -11.55 14.52 12.18
N GLN A 35 -10.51 14.14 12.92
CA GLN A 35 -9.70 15.08 13.71
C GLN A 35 -8.49 15.62 12.92
N VAL A 36 -8.26 15.17 11.67
CA VAL A 36 -7.16 15.70 10.86
C VAL A 36 -7.51 17.07 10.31
N LYS A 37 -6.74 18.07 10.74
CA LYS A 37 -6.79 19.45 10.24
C LYS A 37 -6.04 19.56 8.90
N THR A 38 -4.81 19.06 8.86
CA THR A 38 -3.94 19.12 7.70
C THR A 38 -3.18 17.81 7.51
N LEU A 39 -3.08 17.34 6.28
CA LEU A 39 -2.21 16.25 5.84
C LEU A 39 -1.30 16.81 4.75
N ARG A 40 0.01 16.87 5.03
CA ARG A 40 1.04 17.37 4.11
C ARG A 40 1.96 16.24 3.70
N ILE A 41 2.26 16.18 2.42
CA ILE A 41 3.13 15.17 1.81
C ILE A 41 4.21 15.89 1.01
N ALA A 42 5.46 15.59 1.32
CA ALA A 42 6.59 16.04 0.54
C ALA A 42 7.18 14.86 -0.24
N LEU A 43 7.39 15.04 -1.53
CA LEU A 43 7.93 14.05 -2.46
C LEU A 43 9.15 14.63 -3.19
N SER A 44 10.03 13.78 -3.71
CA SER A 44 11.06 14.27 -4.63
C SER A 44 10.41 14.89 -5.89
N GLN A 45 11.09 15.83 -6.54
CA GLN A 45 10.53 16.52 -7.71
C GLN A 45 9.99 15.56 -8.78
N PRO A 46 10.74 14.51 -9.23
CA PRO A 46 10.23 13.59 -10.25
C PRO A 46 8.97 12.82 -9.80
N VAL A 47 8.87 12.47 -8.52
CA VAL A 47 7.70 11.75 -7.97
C VAL A 47 6.51 12.70 -7.84
N PHE A 48 6.74 13.95 -7.43
CA PHE A 48 5.71 14.99 -7.39
C PHE A 48 5.13 15.25 -8.78
N ASP A 49 5.96 15.38 -9.81
CA ASP A 49 5.51 15.62 -11.19
C ASP A 49 4.60 14.51 -11.70
N LEU A 50 4.86 13.26 -11.27
CA LEU A 50 4.08 12.08 -11.67
C LEU A 50 2.81 11.87 -10.83
N HIS A 51 2.78 12.27 -9.55
CA HIS A 51 1.77 11.81 -8.59
C HIS A 51 1.18 12.92 -7.72
N GLY A 52 1.84 14.06 -7.63
CA GLY A 52 1.47 15.16 -6.74
C GLY A 52 0.36 16.08 -7.26
N ASN A 53 0.00 15.97 -8.53
CA ASN A 53 -0.95 16.86 -9.18
C ASN A 53 -2.35 16.25 -9.39
N PHE A 54 -2.61 15.05 -8.86
CA PHE A 54 -3.85 14.31 -9.06
C PHE A 54 -4.78 14.35 -7.84
N SER A 55 -5.11 15.56 -7.33
CA SER A 55 -6.12 15.70 -6.26
C SER A 55 -7.53 15.31 -6.73
N ARG A 56 -7.79 15.42 -8.04
CA ARG A 56 -9.01 14.99 -8.72
C ARG A 56 -8.68 13.87 -9.70
N TYR A 57 -9.25 12.71 -9.47
CA TYR A 57 -9.10 11.50 -10.29
C TYR A 57 -10.48 11.04 -10.78
N LYS A 58 -10.55 10.48 -12.00
CA LYS A 58 -11.81 10.10 -12.66
C LYS A 58 -12.01 8.60 -12.76
N ALA A 59 -10.94 7.82 -12.65
CA ALA A 59 -10.96 6.40 -12.86
C ALA A 59 -10.00 5.68 -11.91
N LYS A 60 -10.16 4.37 -11.76
CA LYS A 60 -9.33 3.48 -10.95
C LYS A 60 -7.83 3.70 -11.17
N PHE A 61 -7.40 3.80 -12.44
CA PHE A 61 -5.99 3.96 -12.75
C PHE A 61 -5.43 5.30 -12.25
N GLU A 62 -6.19 6.38 -12.38
CA GLU A 62 -5.77 7.69 -11.86
C GLU A 62 -5.73 7.69 -10.32
N ALA A 63 -6.68 7.01 -9.67
CA ALA A 63 -6.67 6.84 -8.20
C ALA A 63 -5.43 6.08 -7.71
N LEU A 64 -5.00 5.03 -8.44
CA LEU A 64 -3.76 4.30 -8.16
C LEU A 64 -2.50 5.16 -8.24
N LEU A 65 -2.53 6.21 -9.06
CA LEU A 65 -1.44 7.15 -9.26
C LEU A 65 -1.51 8.39 -8.35
N SER A 66 -2.66 8.66 -7.73
CA SER A 66 -2.87 9.86 -6.93
C SER A 66 -2.27 9.74 -5.53
N ALA A 67 -1.23 10.53 -5.23
CA ALA A 67 -0.70 10.63 -3.87
C ALA A 67 -1.77 11.13 -2.88
N HIS A 68 -2.63 12.04 -3.30
CA HIS A 68 -3.75 12.57 -2.51
C HIS A 68 -4.74 11.48 -2.11
N TYR A 69 -5.21 10.69 -3.09
CA TYR A 69 -6.15 9.61 -2.82
C TYR A 69 -5.54 8.48 -1.99
N VAL A 70 -4.35 8.01 -2.38
CA VAL A 70 -3.69 6.90 -1.68
C VAL A 70 -3.45 7.23 -0.21
N ALA A 71 -2.97 8.45 0.10
CA ALA A 71 -2.79 8.88 1.49
C ALA A 71 -4.13 8.97 2.23
N THR A 72 -5.17 9.50 1.57
CA THR A 72 -6.54 9.56 2.12
C THR A 72 -7.07 8.16 2.44
N ALA A 73 -6.94 7.21 1.52
CA ALA A 73 -7.40 5.83 1.72
C ALA A 73 -6.68 5.16 2.91
N ILE A 74 -5.36 5.30 3.00
CA ILE A 74 -4.59 4.76 4.13
C ILE A 74 -5.04 5.39 5.46
N LEU A 75 -5.25 6.70 5.51
CA LEU A 75 -5.69 7.38 6.72
C LEU A 75 -7.06 6.89 7.21
N HIS A 76 -8.01 6.71 6.28
CA HIS A 76 -9.38 6.33 6.61
C HIS A 76 -9.57 4.84 6.87
N ASP A 77 -8.91 3.99 6.07
CA ASP A 77 -9.15 2.54 6.10
C ASP A 77 -8.09 1.79 6.90
N ARG A 78 -6.93 2.41 7.15
CA ARG A 78 -5.75 1.78 7.77
C ARG A 78 -5.27 0.53 7.04
N GLU A 79 -5.65 0.41 5.80
CA GLU A 79 -5.26 -0.64 4.87
C GLU A 79 -5.19 -0.09 3.44
N LEU A 80 -4.47 -0.79 2.58
CA LEU A 80 -4.42 -0.48 1.16
C LEU A 80 -4.31 -1.79 0.37
N THR A 81 -5.45 -2.25 -0.13
CA THR A 81 -5.61 -3.44 -0.97
C THR A 81 -6.27 -3.04 -2.29
N LEU A 82 -6.64 -4.01 -3.12
CA LEU A 82 -7.40 -3.73 -4.34
C LEU A 82 -8.81 -3.18 -4.06
N ALA A 83 -9.35 -3.44 -2.87
CA ALA A 83 -10.69 -2.98 -2.47
C ALA A 83 -10.76 -1.44 -2.41
N GLN A 84 -9.68 -0.78 -1.97
CA GLN A 84 -9.61 0.69 -1.94
C GLN A 84 -9.67 1.31 -3.34
N PHE A 85 -9.42 0.55 -4.39
CA PHE A 85 -9.46 1.00 -5.78
C PHE A 85 -10.70 0.52 -6.54
N GLU A 86 -11.72 0.02 -5.85
CA GLU A 86 -13.03 -0.24 -6.46
C GLU A 86 -13.90 1.04 -6.47
N PRO A 87 -14.84 1.18 -7.44
CA PRO A 87 -15.65 2.40 -7.60
C PRO A 87 -16.35 2.83 -6.31
N ALA A 88 -16.90 1.88 -5.57
CA ALA A 88 -17.58 2.16 -4.30
C ALA A 88 -16.67 2.86 -3.26
N ARG A 89 -15.33 2.76 -3.42
CA ARG A 89 -14.38 3.37 -2.49
C ARG A 89 -13.70 4.61 -3.07
N TYR A 90 -13.10 4.53 -4.26
CA TYR A 90 -12.44 5.72 -4.82
C TYR A 90 -13.44 6.82 -5.26
N ASP A 91 -14.71 6.49 -5.48
CA ASP A 91 -15.78 7.45 -5.77
C ASP A 91 -16.53 7.95 -4.52
N ASP A 92 -16.18 7.47 -3.32
CA ASP A 92 -16.78 7.95 -2.07
C ASP A 92 -16.61 9.47 -1.93
N PRO A 93 -17.72 10.25 -1.84
CA PRO A 93 -17.64 11.71 -1.77
C PRO A 93 -16.89 12.24 -0.55
N LYS A 94 -16.82 11.48 0.56
CA LYS A 94 -16.06 11.88 1.75
C LYS A 94 -14.57 11.79 1.48
N LEU A 95 -14.11 10.67 0.86
CA LEU A 95 -12.72 10.50 0.51
C LEU A 95 -12.27 11.48 -0.56
N ARG A 96 -13.11 11.74 -1.57
CA ARG A 96 -12.81 12.74 -2.60
C ARG A 96 -12.61 14.12 -2.00
N ARG A 97 -13.53 14.58 -1.13
CA ARG A 97 -13.38 15.87 -0.46
C ARG A 97 -12.16 15.93 0.45
N PHE A 98 -11.81 14.83 1.10
CA PHE A 98 -10.61 14.79 1.91
C PHE A 98 -9.35 14.85 1.03
N ALA A 99 -9.29 14.07 -0.04
CA ALA A 99 -8.17 14.03 -0.98
C ALA A 99 -7.87 15.41 -1.61
N GLU A 100 -8.91 16.21 -1.90
CA GLU A 100 -8.74 17.58 -2.40
C GLU A 100 -8.09 18.55 -1.39
N ARG A 101 -8.11 18.20 -0.08
CA ARG A 101 -7.51 18.98 1.01
C ARG A 101 -6.08 18.54 1.36
N VAL A 102 -5.65 17.38 0.87
CA VAL A 102 -4.28 16.91 1.09
C VAL A 102 -3.31 17.81 0.33
N GLU A 103 -2.31 18.33 1.03
CA GLU A 103 -1.27 19.16 0.45
C GLU A 103 -0.10 18.28 -0.01
N VAL A 104 0.16 18.26 -1.30
CA VAL A 104 1.33 17.54 -1.85
C VAL A 104 2.28 18.55 -2.46
N ARG A 105 3.56 18.48 -2.12
CA ARG A 105 4.58 19.37 -2.61
C ARG A 105 5.85 18.64 -3.03
N ALA A 106 6.60 19.26 -3.92
CA ALA A 106 7.96 18.86 -4.19
C ALA A 106 8.89 19.32 -3.06
N GLU A 107 9.85 18.47 -2.69
CA GLU A 107 10.86 18.77 -1.69
C GLU A 107 12.27 18.49 -2.27
N PRO A 108 13.07 19.53 -2.56
CA PRO A 108 14.34 19.38 -3.23
C PRO A 108 15.39 18.54 -2.48
N SER A 109 15.22 18.37 -1.17
CA SER A 109 16.13 17.55 -0.36
C SER A 109 15.85 16.04 -0.48
N LEU A 110 14.66 15.65 -0.95
CA LEU A 110 14.29 14.24 -1.14
C LEU A 110 14.82 13.69 -2.46
N ARG A 111 15.16 12.40 -2.47
CA ARG A 111 15.70 11.69 -3.64
C ARG A 111 14.92 10.40 -3.89
N GLY A 112 14.83 10.01 -5.16
CA GLY A 112 14.14 8.77 -5.57
C GLY A 112 12.72 8.72 -5.06
N VAL A 113 12.38 7.66 -4.33
CA VAL A 113 11.04 7.39 -3.76
C VAL A 113 10.90 7.83 -2.30
N ALA A 114 11.87 8.55 -1.76
CA ALA A 114 11.81 9.09 -0.40
C ALA A 114 10.64 10.05 -0.25
N ALA A 115 10.03 10.07 0.93
CA ALA A 115 8.90 10.92 1.25
C ALA A 115 8.92 11.37 2.71
N LEU A 116 8.28 12.51 2.97
CA LEU A 116 7.96 13.02 4.30
C LEU A 116 6.45 13.23 4.37
N VAL A 117 5.85 12.80 5.45
CA VAL A 117 4.41 12.97 5.72
C VAL A 117 4.25 13.63 7.07
N ASP A 118 3.46 14.71 7.09
CA ASP A 118 3.11 15.46 8.30
C ASP A 118 1.59 15.47 8.45
N VAL A 119 1.11 15.17 9.65
CA VAL A 119 -0.31 15.21 10.03
C VAL A 119 -0.46 16.16 11.20
N GLU A 120 -1.35 17.15 11.06
CA GLU A 120 -1.75 18.07 12.13
C GLU A 120 -3.21 17.81 12.47
N THR A 121 -3.52 17.64 13.76
CA THR A 121 -4.90 17.46 14.24
C THR A 121 -5.55 18.78 14.58
N ILE A 122 -6.88 18.79 14.68
CA ILE A 122 -7.67 19.95 15.16
C ILE A 122 -7.28 20.29 16.62
N GLY A 123 -6.89 19.26 17.40
CA GLY A 123 -6.42 19.43 18.79
C GLY A 123 -5.02 20.04 18.92
N GLY A 124 -4.29 20.18 17.80
CA GLY A 124 -2.93 20.74 17.77
C GLY A 124 -1.82 19.70 17.90
N ASP A 125 -2.14 18.40 17.92
CA ASP A 125 -1.12 17.36 17.89
C ASP A 125 -0.50 17.30 16.49
N GLU A 126 0.82 17.14 16.44
CA GLU A 126 1.59 17.01 15.20
C GLU A 126 2.29 15.67 15.15
N PHE A 127 2.17 14.97 14.03
CA PHE A 127 2.83 13.69 13.77
C PHE A 127 3.57 13.77 12.44
N SER A 128 4.81 13.31 12.43
CA SER A 128 5.66 13.32 11.24
C SER A 128 6.34 11.97 11.06
N ALA A 129 6.44 11.53 9.82
CA ALA A 129 7.20 10.36 9.44
C ALA A 129 7.94 10.60 8.13
N ARG A 130 9.25 10.26 8.13
CA ARG A 130 10.11 10.27 6.96
C ARG A 130 10.45 8.85 6.55
N CYS A 131 10.39 8.58 5.26
CA CYS A 131 10.80 7.31 4.69
C CYS A 131 11.80 7.55 3.56
N ASP A 132 13.03 7.14 3.76
CA ASP A 132 14.06 7.17 2.71
C ASP A 132 14.16 5.82 1.98
N GLN A 133 13.87 4.72 2.67
CA GLN A 133 13.91 3.35 2.13
C GLN A 133 12.56 2.66 2.38
N PRO A 134 11.66 2.68 1.39
CA PRO A 134 10.32 2.12 1.55
C PRO A 134 10.33 0.62 1.82
N LEU A 135 9.31 0.16 2.53
CA LEU A 135 9.10 -1.27 2.76
C LEU A 135 9.00 -2.01 1.42
N GLY A 136 9.79 -3.07 1.27
CA GLY A 136 9.91 -3.85 0.04
C GLY A 136 11.03 -3.40 -0.90
N ALA A 137 11.75 -2.31 -0.60
CA ALA A 137 12.97 -1.94 -1.30
C ALA A 137 14.10 -2.97 -1.01
N PRO A 138 15.13 -3.04 -1.87
CA PRO A 138 16.26 -3.94 -1.64
C PRO A 138 16.96 -3.75 -0.28
N GLU A 139 16.97 -2.52 0.23
CA GLU A 139 17.57 -2.11 1.50
C GLU A 139 16.62 -2.30 2.70
N ASN A 140 15.30 -2.44 2.45
CA ASN A 140 14.25 -2.64 3.45
C ASN A 140 13.29 -3.75 3.00
N LYS A 141 13.79 -4.96 2.90
CA LYS A 141 13.10 -6.10 2.30
C LYS A 141 11.89 -6.53 3.12
N LEU A 142 10.85 -6.99 2.42
CA LEU A 142 9.80 -7.75 3.06
C LEU A 142 10.36 -9.05 3.65
N SER A 143 9.91 -9.37 4.84
CA SER A 143 10.12 -10.70 5.42
C SER A 143 9.31 -11.73 4.61
N ARG A 144 9.70 -13.01 4.71
CA ARG A 144 8.94 -14.12 4.12
C ARG A 144 7.46 -14.08 4.56
N ALA A 145 7.21 -13.88 5.85
CA ALA A 145 5.85 -13.80 6.38
C ALA A 145 5.02 -12.68 5.75
N GLN A 146 5.62 -11.51 5.47
CA GLN A 146 4.96 -10.41 4.78
C GLN A 146 4.66 -10.72 3.30
N ILE A 147 5.57 -11.42 2.61
CA ILE A 147 5.34 -11.88 1.22
C ILE A 147 4.20 -12.90 1.19
N GLU A 148 4.19 -13.85 2.10
CA GLU A 148 3.12 -14.85 2.23
C GLU A 148 1.77 -14.17 2.58
N ALA A 149 1.76 -13.20 3.51
CA ALA A 149 0.57 -12.43 3.85
C ALA A 149 0.04 -11.66 2.64
N LYS A 150 0.92 -11.04 1.85
CA LYS A 150 0.55 -10.40 0.58
C LYS A 150 -0.11 -11.39 -0.37
N PHE A 151 0.46 -12.58 -0.55
CA PHE A 151 -0.12 -13.60 -1.42
C PHE A 151 -1.51 -14.03 -0.91
N ARG A 152 -1.66 -14.29 0.40
CA ARG A 152 -2.97 -14.61 1.01
C ARG A 152 -4.01 -13.52 0.73
N THR A 153 -3.64 -12.25 0.89
CA THR A 153 -4.53 -11.11 0.65
C THR A 153 -5.03 -11.08 -0.80
N TYR A 154 -4.13 -11.24 -1.78
CA TYR A 154 -4.51 -11.09 -3.19
C TYR A 154 -5.07 -12.37 -3.83
N ALA A 155 -4.78 -13.54 -3.28
CA ALA A 155 -5.36 -14.81 -3.72
C ALA A 155 -6.73 -15.09 -3.11
N ALA A 156 -7.08 -14.44 -1.99
CA ALA A 156 -8.40 -14.58 -1.36
C ALA A 156 -9.52 -14.19 -2.33
N GLY A 157 -10.61 -14.95 -2.29
CA GLY A 157 -11.72 -14.79 -3.23
C GLY A 157 -11.49 -15.43 -4.62
N ARG A 158 -10.24 -15.90 -4.90
CA ARG A 158 -9.90 -16.64 -6.13
C ARG A 158 -9.56 -18.10 -5.83
N LEU A 159 -8.89 -18.34 -4.72
CA LEU A 159 -8.48 -19.66 -4.24
C LEU A 159 -9.06 -19.90 -2.84
N SER A 160 -9.31 -21.17 -2.49
CA SER A 160 -9.67 -21.54 -1.12
C SER A 160 -8.48 -21.31 -0.17
N GLN A 161 -8.75 -21.16 1.12
CA GLN A 161 -7.70 -20.99 2.12
C GLN A 161 -6.69 -22.15 2.07
N GLN A 162 -7.17 -23.40 1.99
CA GLN A 162 -6.31 -24.58 1.88
C GLN A 162 -5.43 -24.49 0.63
N HIS A 163 -5.99 -24.12 -0.50
CA HIS A 163 -5.25 -24.03 -1.76
C HIS A 163 -4.16 -22.94 -1.71
N ILE A 164 -4.44 -21.81 -1.05
CA ILE A 164 -3.46 -20.75 -0.81
C ILE A 164 -2.26 -21.30 -0.02
N GLU A 165 -2.51 -22.03 1.08
CA GLU A 165 -1.44 -22.61 1.89
C GLU A 165 -0.66 -23.69 1.13
N ASP A 166 -1.32 -24.51 0.30
CA ASP A 166 -0.69 -25.50 -0.54
C ASP A 166 0.26 -24.85 -1.56
N VAL A 167 -0.16 -23.76 -2.20
CA VAL A 167 0.68 -22.97 -3.13
C VAL A 167 1.89 -22.38 -2.39
N ILE A 168 1.68 -21.77 -1.23
CA ILE A 168 2.78 -21.25 -0.40
C ILE A 168 3.77 -22.37 -0.08
N GLY A 169 3.28 -23.52 0.38
CA GLY A 169 4.11 -24.68 0.68
C GLY A 169 4.88 -25.20 -0.54
N ALA A 170 4.26 -25.20 -1.72
CA ALA A 170 4.91 -25.61 -2.97
C ALA A 170 6.02 -24.63 -3.37
N VAL A 171 5.78 -23.32 -3.28
CA VAL A 171 6.80 -22.29 -3.58
C VAL A 171 7.98 -22.36 -2.62
N VAL A 172 7.72 -22.59 -1.34
CA VAL A 172 8.77 -22.74 -0.32
C VAL A 172 9.70 -23.94 -0.59
N ARG A 173 9.16 -24.98 -1.20
CA ARG A 173 9.91 -26.20 -1.56
C ARG A 173 10.14 -26.30 -3.07
N LEU A 174 10.23 -25.15 -3.76
CA LEU A 174 10.30 -25.12 -5.23
C LEU A 174 11.49 -25.93 -5.77
N GLU A 175 12.64 -25.86 -5.10
CA GLU A 175 13.86 -26.59 -5.44
C GLU A 175 13.71 -28.12 -5.33
N HIS A 176 12.71 -28.60 -4.58
CA HIS A 176 12.42 -30.02 -4.40
C HIS A 176 11.23 -30.50 -5.26
N GLN A 177 10.67 -29.61 -6.10
CA GLN A 177 9.57 -29.98 -6.98
C GLN A 177 10.09 -30.72 -8.21
N ALA A 178 9.50 -31.87 -8.51
CA ALA A 178 9.83 -32.63 -9.72
C ALA A 178 9.48 -31.90 -11.02
N SER A 179 8.50 -30.97 -10.96
CA SER A 179 8.05 -30.21 -12.12
C SER A 179 7.37 -28.89 -11.72
N VAL A 180 7.74 -27.81 -12.39
CA VAL A 180 7.06 -26.50 -12.27
C VAL A 180 5.59 -26.59 -12.75
N ARG A 181 5.26 -27.56 -13.60
CA ARG A 181 3.87 -27.76 -14.08
C ARG A 181 2.90 -27.95 -12.92
N THR A 182 3.29 -28.71 -11.89
CA THR A 182 2.46 -28.92 -10.70
C THR A 182 2.10 -27.60 -10.03
N LEU A 183 3.06 -26.70 -9.84
CA LEU A 183 2.81 -25.37 -9.30
C LEU A 183 1.89 -24.54 -10.21
N MET A 184 2.09 -24.60 -11.53
CA MET A 184 1.25 -23.89 -12.51
C MET A 184 -0.19 -24.40 -12.50
N ASP A 185 -0.39 -25.70 -12.32
CA ASP A 185 -1.74 -26.29 -12.22
C ASP A 185 -2.44 -25.86 -10.92
N MET A 186 -1.70 -25.73 -9.81
CA MET A 186 -2.21 -25.19 -8.55
C MET A 186 -2.62 -23.71 -8.65
N LEU A 187 -1.99 -22.92 -9.53
CA LEU A 187 -2.32 -21.51 -9.74
C LEU A 187 -3.53 -21.28 -10.66
N ARG A 188 -4.06 -22.33 -11.28
CA ARG A 188 -5.31 -22.23 -12.05
C ARG A 188 -6.47 -22.05 -11.11
N ALA A 189 -7.08 -20.86 -11.15
CA ALA A 189 -8.23 -20.55 -10.32
C ALA A 189 -9.43 -21.45 -10.70
N THR A 190 -9.91 -22.23 -9.75
CA THR A 190 -11.26 -22.77 -9.81
C THR A 190 -12.20 -21.72 -9.22
N PRO A 191 -13.28 -21.32 -9.93
CA PRO A 191 -14.25 -20.37 -9.36
C PRO A 191 -14.82 -20.92 -8.06
N GLN A 192 -14.55 -20.29 -6.94
CA GLN A 192 -15.23 -20.58 -5.67
C GLN A 192 -16.03 -19.34 -5.23
N SER A 193 -17.18 -19.60 -4.63
CA SER A 193 -18.05 -18.57 -4.09
C SER A 193 -17.32 -17.73 -3.04
N ALA A 194 -17.49 -16.42 -3.11
CA ALA A 194 -16.88 -15.44 -2.22
C ALA A 194 -17.23 -15.73 -0.74
N ALA A 195 -16.23 -16.11 0.04
CA ALA A 195 -16.33 -16.18 1.49
C ALA A 195 -15.03 -15.62 2.11
N GLY A 196 -15.15 -14.48 2.79
CA GLY A 196 -14.16 -13.95 3.73
C GLY A 196 -13.03 -13.12 3.12
N ALA A 197 -13.04 -11.81 3.37
CA ALA A 197 -11.88 -10.95 3.12
C ALA A 197 -10.76 -11.26 4.13
N PRO A 198 -9.50 -11.39 3.69
CA PRO A 198 -8.37 -11.61 4.58
C PRO A 198 -7.94 -10.33 5.31
N ALA A 199 -7.22 -10.50 6.42
CA ALA A 199 -6.67 -9.41 7.21
C ALA A 199 -5.63 -8.58 6.43
N PRO A 200 -5.53 -7.26 6.70
CA PRO A 200 -4.59 -6.36 6.03
C PRO A 200 -3.13 -6.72 6.30
N ILE A 201 -2.26 -6.35 5.35
CA ILE A 201 -0.81 -6.48 5.50
C ILE A 201 -0.33 -5.41 6.48
N ALA A 202 -0.10 -5.77 7.73
CA ALA A 202 0.47 -4.86 8.71
C ALA A 202 1.91 -4.47 8.31
N ALA A 203 2.16 -3.18 8.19
CA ALA A 203 3.50 -2.62 7.96
C ALA A 203 4.28 -2.56 9.29
N ARG A 204 4.43 -3.67 10.01
CA ARG A 204 5.26 -3.66 11.21
C ARG A 204 6.69 -3.32 10.85
N ALA A 205 7.09 -2.08 11.16
CA ALA A 205 8.48 -1.70 11.28
C ALA A 205 9.16 -2.58 12.33
N ARG A 206 10.39 -2.97 12.03
CA ARG A 206 11.22 -3.73 12.97
C ARG A 206 11.48 -2.87 14.22
N GLY A 207 11.26 -3.43 15.40
CA GLY A 207 11.93 -3.00 16.61
C GLY A 207 13.40 -3.40 16.57
#